data_89a9de6116f0a77c03428162d570d5f6
#
_entry.id   89a9de6116f0a77c03428162d570d5f6
#
_cell.length_a   1.000
_cell.length_b   1.000
_cell.length_c   1.000
_cell.angle_alpha   90.00
_cell.angle_beta   90.00
_cell.angle_gamma   90.00
#
_symmetry.space_group_name_H-M   'P 1'
#
loop_
_entity.id
_entity.type
_entity.pdbx_description
1 polymer ?
#
loop_
_entity_poly.entity_id
_entity_poly.type
_entity_poly.pdbx_seq_one_letter_code
_entity_poly.pdbx_strand_id
1 'polypeptide(L)'
;MKRWIAPGVLALFVIGMLTYGVNFYHQEQLEHAKEPVRGEITVYTDLPNNITTLLADRYEEEKNVKVTVLPLTEEQMAQRSASNVADTSGDLVLTSEDNLVVGANAGKYAPIVNERIDEVRDNLKDINGYWVGLWYDPIVFVQNDTFYNGIGKYITTWDTLGKQGDWSIVMTDFVASQNAANLLYNMVEYRGEPEALNYLYSLKPHIIQHAKFLSTPVRLTALGESNIGIGNLSDAAQYTRHGYPIKVIYPTDGTSYYVTGAAVLKNSKHKADSVEFINWLLSTKTAKYMVENNFTYMFTNPEIDEPKDSLGHELILWPVNGGYTIDGKKLLLNHWVSQVRFRKE
;
A
#
# COMPACT_ATOMS: atom_id res chain seq x y z
N MET A 1 34.72 -48.77 -55.35
CA MET A 1 33.93 -48.81 -54.12
C MET A 1 34.10 -47.58 -53.17
N LYS A 2 34.95 -46.61 -53.45
CA LYS A 2 35.15 -45.44 -52.54
C LYS A 2 34.23 -44.22 -52.74
N ARG A 3 33.37 -44.23 -53.78
CA ARG A 3 32.58 -43.05 -54.21
C ARG A 3 31.24 -42.87 -53.49
N TRP A 4 30.78 -43.86 -52.73
CA TRP A 4 29.49 -43.85 -52.04
C TRP A 4 29.57 -43.70 -50.51
N ILE A 5 30.78 -43.66 -49.93
CA ILE A 5 30.99 -43.53 -48.48
C ILE A 5 30.72 -42.08 -47.99
N ALA A 6 31.11 -41.08 -48.78
CA ALA A 6 30.93 -39.68 -48.42
C ALA A 6 29.44 -39.26 -48.32
N PRO A 7 28.56 -39.56 -49.29
CA PRO A 7 27.12 -39.23 -49.13
C PRO A 7 26.42 -40.00 -48.01
N GLY A 8 26.86 -41.24 -47.73
CA GLY A 8 26.29 -41.99 -46.58
C GLY A 8 26.64 -41.41 -45.22
N VAL A 9 27.88 -40.98 -45.06
CA VAL A 9 28.31 -40.30 -43.80
C VAL A 9 27.61 -38.95 -43.63
N LEU A 10 27.45 -38.18 -44.72
CA LEU A 10 26.73 -36.90 -44.68
C LEU A 10 25.25 -37.09 -44.32
N ALA A 11 24.59 -38.12 -44.89
CA ALA A 11 23.20 -38.46 -44.57
C ALA A 11 23.01 -38.84 -43.07
N LEU A 12 23.92 -39.64 -42.52
CA LEU A 12 23.94 -39.98 -41.08
C LEU A 12 24.15 -38.78 -40.17
N PHE A 13 25.01 -37.84 -40.60
CA PHE A 13 25.26 -36.62 -39.84
C PHE A 13 24.04 -35.66 -39.83
N VAL A 14 23.36 -35.53 -40.98
CA VAL A 14 22.12 -34.76 -41.13
C VAL A 14 20.99 -35.37 -40.29
N ILE A 15 20.83 -36.71 -40.33
CA ILE A 15 19.85 -37.42 -39.49
C ILE A 15 20.17 -37.23 -37.99
N GLY A 16 21.45 -37.33 -37.61
CA GLY A 16 21.89 -37.06 -36.23
C GLY A 16 21.60 -35.64 -35.77
N MET A 17 21.84 -34.63 -36.60
CA MET A 17 21.48 -33.25 -36.29
C MET A 17 19.96 -33.04 -36.20
N LEU A 18 19.16 -33.62 -37.07
CA LEU A 18 17.73 -33.53 -37.03
C LEU A 18 17.12 -34.20 -35.78
N THR A 19 17.62 -35.39 -35.43
CA THR A 19 17.17 -36.07 -34.20
C THR A 19 17.60 -35.36 -32.95
N TYR A 20 18.81 -34.77 -32.93
CA TYR A 20 19.28 -33.92 -31.82
C TYR A 20 18.44 -32.66 -31.72
N GLY A 21 18.19 -31.95 -32.81
CA GLY A 21 17.36 -30.74 -32.85
C GLY A 21 15.91 -30.99 -32.44
N VAL A 22 15.31 -32.10 -32.86
CA VAL A 22 13.95 -32.51 -32.46
C VAL A 22 13.91 -32.88 -30.97
N ASN A 23 14.90 -33.61 -30.47
CA ASN A 23 14.99 -33.92 -29.03
C ASN A 23 15.25 -32.68 -28.16
N PHE A 24 16.13 -31.79 -28.61
CA PHE A 24 16.38 -30.52 -27.91
C PHE A 24 15.13 -29.66 -27.86
N TYR A 25 14.44 -29.50 -29.01
CA TYR A 25 13.17 -28.76 -29.07
C TYR A 25 12.06 -29.43 -28.23
N HIS A 26 12.04 -30.73 -28.16
CA HIS A 26 11.06 -31.48 -27.35
C HIS A 26 11.38 -31.37 -25.85
N GLN A 27 12.66 -31.39 -25.46
CA GLN A 27 13.07 -31.11 -24.08
C GLN A 27 12.80 -29.67 -23.68
N GLU A 28 13.06 -28.69 -24.53
CA GLU A 28 12.74 -27.30 -24.28
C GLU A 28 11.22 -27.07 -24.15
N GLN A 29 10.39 -27.75 -24.94
CA GLN A 29 8.94 -27.73 -24.74
C GLN A 29 8.47 -28.45 -23.49
N LEU A 30 9.16 -29.49 -23.03
CA LEU A 30 8.85 -30.18 -21.78
C LEU A 30 9.31 -29.38 -20.56
N GLU A 31 10.42 -28.63 -20.64
CA GLU A 31 10.85 -27.69 -19.62
C GLU A 31 9.94 -26.45 -19.55
N HIS A 32 9.32 -26.05 -20.66
CA HIS A 32 8.32 -24.97 -20.72
C HIS A 32 6.87 -25.46 -20.56
N ALA A 33 6.60 -26.75 -20.45
CA ALA A 33 5.32 -27.25 -19.99
C ALA A 33 5.18 -26.89 -18.51
N LYS A 34 4.60 -25.70 -18.23
CA LYS A 34 4.24 -25.32 -16.86
C LYS A 34 3.49 -26.49 -16.24
N GLU A 35 3.91 -26.90 -15.06
CA GLU A 35 3.14 -27.87 -14.27
C GLU A 35 1.68 -27.41 -14.21
N PRO A 36 0.71 -28.32 -14.25
CA PRO A 36 -0.69 -27.93 -14.14
C PRO A 36 -0.89 -27.11 -12.87
N VAL A 37 -1.55 -25.97 -13.01
CA VAL A 37 -1.78 -25.02 -11.91
C VAL A 37 -2.44 -25.78 -10.75
N ARG A 38 -1.86 -25.69 -9.56
CA ARG A 38 -2.30 -26.38 -8.34
C ARG A 38 -3.66 -25.87 -7.86
N GLY A 39 -3.95 -24.57 -8.08
CA GLY A 39 -5.16 -23.91 -7.66
C GLY A 39 -5.33 -22.55 -8.33
N GLU A 40 -6.47 -21.93 -8.09
CA GLU A 40 -6.77 -20.58 -8.54
C GLU A 40 -7.48 -19.81 -7.44
N ILE A 41 -7.11 -18.54 -7.23
CA ILE A 41 -7.82 -17.60 -6.35
C ILE A 41 -8.16 -16.33 -7.11
N THR A 42 -9.32 -15.75 -6.80
CA THR A 42 -9.78 -14.48 -7.39
C THR A 42 -9.77 -13.39 -6.33
N VAL A 43 -9.03 -12.31 -6.59
CA VAL A 43 -8.80 -11.19 -5.66
C VAL A 43 -9.47 -9.92 -6.16
N TYR A 44 -10.40 -9.37 -5.41
CA TYR A 44 -10.93 -8.02 -5.63
C TYR A 44 -10.04 -6.99 -4.95
N THR A 45 -9.69 -5.92 -5.66
CA THR A 45 -8.79 -4.90 -5.10
C THR A 45 -9.02 -3.54 -5.74
N ASP A 46 -8.83 -2.48 -4.97
CA ASP A 46 -8.74 -1.08 -5.41
C ASP A 46 -7.30 -0.54 -5.39
N LEU A 47 -6.33 -1.43 -5.15
CA LEU A 47 -4.91 -1.07 -5.20
C LEU A 47 -4.44 -0.86 -6.66
N PRO A 48 -3.38 -0.06 -6.85
CA PRO A 48 -2.77 0.12 -8.17
C PRO A 48 -2.34 -1.21 -8.83
N ASN A 49 -2.60 -1.34 -10.13
CA ASN A 49 -2.30 -2.57 -10.88
C ASN A 49 -0.83 -2.99 -10.83
N ASN A 50 0.11 -2.04 -10.76
CA ASN A 50 1.53 -2.35 -10.73
C ASN A 50 1.95 -3.17 -9.50
N ILE A 51 1.39 -2.90 -8.33
CA ILE A 51 1.68 -3.70 -7.13
C ILE A 51 0.90 -5.02 -7.13
N THR A 52 -0.37 -5.01 -7.55
CA THR A 52 -1.20 -6.22 -7.52
C THR A 52 -0.76 -7.25 -8.55
N THR A 53 -0.38 -6.82 -9.75
CA THR A 53 0.19 -7.71 -10.78
C THR A 53 1.54 -8.26 -10.33
N LEU A 54 2.43 -7.41 -9.78
CA LEU A 54 3.72 -7.84 -9.26
C LEU A 54 3.58 -8.98 -8.22
N LEU A 55 2.65 -8.81 -7.28
CA LEU A 55 2.43 -9.79 -6.22
C LEU A 55 1.75 -11.06 -6.74
N ALA A 56 0.79 -10.93 -7.67
CA ALA A 56 0.10 -12.06 -8.28
C ALA A 56 1.07 -12.95 -9.07
N ASP A 57 1.86 -12.35 -9.96
CA ASP A 57 2.83 -13.05 -10.80
C ASP A 57 3.87 -13.77 -9.93
N ARG A 58 4.37 -13.08 -8.89
CA ARG A 58 5.36 -13.66 -7.99
C ARG A 58 4.82 -14.83 -7.19
N TYR A 59 3.57 -14.74 -6.71
CA TYR A 59 2.93 -15.84 -5.99
C TYR A 59 2.68 -17.04 -6.91
N GLU A 60 2.23 -16.81 -8.14
CA GLU A 60 2.06 -17.88 -9.15
C GLU A 60 3.38 -18.60 -9.43
N GLU A 61 4.49 -17.85 -9.61
CA GLU A 61 5.82 -18.42 -9.79
C GLU A 61 6.27 -19.28 -8.60
N GLU A 62 5.99 -18.85 -7.36
CA GLU A 62 6.49 -19.53 -6.16
C GLU A 62 5.60 -20.69 -5.70
N LYS A 63 4.31 -20.60 -5.93
CA LYS A 63 3.32 -21.53 -5.35
C LYS A 63 2.56 -22.35 -6.38
N ASN A 64 2.72 -22.03 -7.65
CA ASN A 64 1.95 -22.64 -8.75
C ASN A 64 0.42 -22.52 -8.54
N VAL A 65 -0.03 -21.40 -7.95
CA VAL A 65 -1.43 -21.03 -7.73
C VAL A 65 -1.70 -19.76 -8.52
N LYS A 66 -2.64 -19.81 -9.45
CA LYS A 66 -3.01 -18.67 -10.27
C LYS A 66 -3.76 -17.64 -9.43
N VAL A 67 -3.38 -16.36 -9.54
CA VAL A 67 -4.04 -15.25 -8.87
C VAL A 67 -4.72 -14.35 -9.90
N THR A 68 -6.04 -14.47 -10.02
CA THR A 68 -6.84 -13.63 -10.91
C THR A 68 -7.20 -12.33 -10.17
N VAL A 69 -6.57 -11.22 -10.56
CA VAL A 69 -6.84 -9.89 -9.98
C VAL A 69 -8.02 -9.24 -10.70
N LEU A 70 -9.04 -8.82 -9.94
CA LEU A 70 -10.19 -8.06 -10.42
C LEU A 70 -10.12 -6.63 -9.86
N PRO A 71 -9.59 -5.66 -10.64
CA PRO A 71 -9.43 -4.29 -10.18
C PRO A 71 -10.80 -3.59 -10.08
N LEU A 72 -10.98 -2.84 -9.03
CA LEU A 72 -12.15 -1.99 -8.77
C LEU A 72 -11.68 -0.55 -8.56
N THR A 73 -12.56 0.42 -8.76
CA THR A 73 -12.32 1.78 -8.26
C THR A 73 -12.54 1.84 -6.75
N GLU A 74 -11.98 2.85 -6.07
CA GLU A 74 -12.24 3.11 -4.64
C GLU A 74 -13.76 3.13 -4.33
N GLU A 75 -14.56 3.78 -5.18
CA GLU A 75 -16.00 3.85 -5.04
C GLU A 75 -16.69 2.48 -5.19
N GLN A 76 -16.28 1.69 -6.19
CA GLN A 76 -16.82 0.34 -6.40
C GLN A 76 -16.46 -0.58 -5.23
N MET A 77 -15.26 -0.48 -4.69
CA MET A 77 -14.83 -1.25 -3.53
C MET A 77 -15.64 -0.85 -2.29
N ALA A 78 -15.81 0.43 -2.02
CA ALA A 78 -16.63 0.93 -0.91
C ALA A 78 -18.09 0.46 -1.01
N GLN A 79 -18.70 0.56 -2.20
CA GLN A 79 -20.06 0.06 -2.47
C GLN A 79 -20.16 -1.46 -2.25
N ARG A 80 -19.15 -2.22 -2.72
CA ARG A 80 -19.09 -3.67 -2.55
C ARG A 80 -19.00 -4.04 -1.06
N SER A 81 -18.14 -3.37 -0.30
CA SER A 81 -17.99 -3.59 1.14
C SER A 81 -19.26 -3.30 1.93
N ALA A 82 -19.96 -2.22 1.59
CA ALA A 82 -21.18 -1.80 2.26
C ALA A 82 -22.45 -2.57 1.80
N SER A 83 -22.39 -3.30 0.69
CA SER A 83 -23.54 -4.00 0.13
C SER A 83 -23.98 -5.17 1.02
N ASN A 84 -25.29 -5.32 1.24
CA ASN A 84 -25.88 -6.50 1.91
C ASN A 84 -25.99 -7.73 0.99
N VAL A 85 -25.63 -7.58 -0.30
CA VAL A 85 -25.65 -8.70 -1.25
C VAL A 85 -24.43 -9.58 -0.99
N ALA A 86 -24.67 -10.88 -0.83
CA ALA A 86 -23.60 -11.85 -0.65
C ALA A 86 -22.73 -11.92 -1.92
N ASP A 87 -21.41 -11.92 -1.74
CA ASP A 87 -20.48 -12.17 -2.82
C ASP A 87 -20.57 -13.63 -3.25
N THR A 88 -20.95 -13.86 -4.50
CA THR A 88 -21.09 -15.20 -5.07
C THR A 88 -19.90 -15.63 -5.92
N SER A 89 -18.98 -14.69 -6.16
CA SER A 89 -17.75 -14.88 -6.93
C SER A 89 -16.58 -14.23 -6.22
N GLY A 90 -15.38 -14.77 -6.42
CA GLY A 90 -14.16 -14.30 -5.79
C GLY A 90 -13.87 -14.97 -4.45
N ASP A 91 -12.66 -14.83 -4.01
CA ASP A 91 -12.11 -15.55 -2.86
C ASP A 91 -11.56 -14.62 -1.80
N LEU A 92 -10.98 -13.48 -2.21
CA LEU A 92 -10.27 -12.57 -1.32
C LEU A 92 -10.53 -11.12 -1.73
N VAL A 93 -10.50 -10.24 -0.72
CA VAL A 93 -10.47 -8.78 -0.89
C VAL A 93 -9.14 -8.27 -0.38
N LEU A 94 -8.48 -7.40 -1.16
CA LEU A 94 -7.24 -6.70 -0.82
C LEU A 94 -7.49 -5.20 -0.98
N THR A 95 -7.65 -4.48 0.14
CA THR A 95 -8.12 -3.09 0.15
C THR A 95 -7.77 -2.37 1.45
N SER A 96 -8.27 -1.13 1.61
CA SER A 96 -8.09 -0.35 2.82
C SER A 96 -8.82 -0.94 4.04
N GLU A 97 -8.28 -0.67 5.23
CA GLU A 97 -8.91 -1.00 6.52
C GLU A 97 -10.37 -0.53 6.59
N ASP A 98 -10.67 0.68 6.12
CA ASP A 98 -12.02 1.22 6.10
C ASP A 98 -13.01 0.29 5.39
N ASN A 99 -12.64 -0.17 4.20
CA ASN A 99 -13.46 -1.10 3.43
C ASN A 99 -13.55 -2.48 4.10
N LEU A 100 -12.46 -2.92 4.75
CA LEU A 100 -12.41 -4.19 5.48
C LEU A 100 -13.32 -4.16 6.71
N VAL A 101 -13.28 -3.10 7.50
CA VAL A 101 -14.15 -2.90 8.66
C VAL A 101 -15.63 -2.88 8.25
N VAL A 102 -15.98 -2.14 7.20
CA VAL A 102 -17.34 -2.09 6.67
C VAL A 102 -17.80 -3.47 6.21
N GLY A 103 -16.96 -4.20 5.47
CA GLY A 103 -17.29 -5.55 4.98
C GLY A 103 -17.41 -6.58 6.11
N ALA A 104 -16.57 -6.48 7.15
CA ALA A 104 -16.67 -7.34 8.35
C ALA A 104 -18.00 -7.11 9.08
N ASN A 105 -18.37 -5.84 9.29
CA ASN A 105 -19.64 -5.47 9.90
C ASN A 105 -20.87 -5.92 9.08
N ALA A 106 -20.73 -5.96 7.75
CA ALA A 106 -21.74 -6.51 6.84
C ALA A 106 -21.74 -8.06 6.77
N GLY A 107 -20.87 -8.74 7.53
CA GLY A 107 -20.80 -10.20 7.59
C GLY A 107 -20.31 -10.88 6.31
N LYS A 108 -19.47 -10.19 5.52
CA LYS A 108 -18.98 -10.65 4.21
C LYS A 108 -17.80 -11.60 4.28
N TYR A 109 -17.09 -11.64 5.39
CA TYR A 109 -15.84 -12.35 5.50
C TYR A 109 -15.94 -13.62 6.33
N ALA A 110 -15.07 -14.57 6.04
CA ALA A 110 -14.82 -15.73 6.88
C ALA A 110 -13.71 -15.40 7.88
N PRO A 111 -13.78 -15.90 9.12
CA PRO A 111 -12.68 -15.69 10.06
C PRO A 111 -11.42 -16.43 9.58
N ILE A 112 -10.29 -15.76 9.73
CA ILE A 112 -8.96 -16.28 9.46
C ILE A 112 -8.20 -16.32 10.78
N VAL A 113 -7.87 -17.53 11.24
CA VAL A 113 -7.13 -17.71 12.50
C VAL A 113 -5.92 -18.57 12.22
N ASN A 114 -4.75 -18.01 12.41
CA ASN A 114 -3.48 -18.72 12.42
C ASN A 114 -2.41 -17.90 13.14
N GLU A 115 -1.32 -18.56 13.54
CA GLU A 115 -0.24 -17.97 14.33
C GLU A 115 0.33 -16.68 13.73
N ARG A 116 0.58 -16.66 12.43
CA ARG A 116 1.15 -15.46 11.75
C ARG A 116 0.23 -14.24 11.79
N ILE A 117 -1.07 -14.46 11.68
CA ILE A 117 -2.07 -13.39 11.80
C ILE A 117 -2.19 -12.92 13.25
N ASP A 118 -2.08 -13.85 14.19
CA ASP A 118 -2.15 -13.52 15.62
C ASP A 118 -0.96 -12.65 16.07
N GLU A 119 0.20 -12.78 15.44
CA GLU A 119 1.40 -11.95 15.69
C GLU A 119 1.25 -10.50 15.24
N VAL A 120 0.35 -10.20 14.29
CA VAL A 120 0.07 -8.82 13.87
C VAL A 120 -0.54 -8.03 15.03
N ARG A 121 -0.07 -6.80 15.26
CA ARG A 121 -0.56 -5.91 16.33
C ARG A 121 -2.08 -5.75 16.29
N ASP A 122 -2.74 -5.70 17.44
CA ASP A 122 -4.20 -5.68 17.56
C ASP A 122 -4.85 -4.48 16.87
N ASN A 123 -4.18 -3.34 16.82
CA ASN A 123 -4.67 -2.15 16.11
C ASN A 123 -4.51 -2.22 14.57
N LEU A 124 -3.94 -3.30 14.05
CA LEU A 124 -3.73 -3.54 12.62
C LEU A 124 -4.44 -4.80 12.12
N LYS A 125 -5.39 -5.33 12.88
CA LYS A 125 -6.22 -6.48 12.50
C LYS A 125 -7.59 -6.41 13.15
N ASP A 126 -8.53 -7.20 12.67
CA ASP A 126 -9.81 -7.41 13.35
C ASP A 126 -9.67 -8.38 14.52
N ILE A 127 -10.15 -8.00 15.69
CA ILE A 127 -10.08 -8.82 16.92
C ILE A 127 -10.80 -10.18 16.77
N ASN A 128 -11.81 -10.26 15.89
CA ASN A 128 -12.55 -11.49 15.59
C ASN A 128 -11.96 -12.26 14.40
N GLY A 129 -10.85 -11.80 13.83
CA GLY A 129 -10.12 -12.44 12.75
C GLY A 129 -10.78 -12.32 11.36
N TYR A 130 -11.69 -11.38 11.13
CA TYR A 130 -12.32 -11.23 9.82
C TYR A 130 -11.42 -10.57 8.77
N TRP A 131 -10.43 -9.80 9.20
CA TRP A 131 -9.43 -9.20 8.31
C TRP A 131 -8.09 -9.02 9.03
N VAL A 132 -7.03 -8.85 8.25
CA VAL A 132 -5.68 -8.55 8.73
C VAL A 132 -5.05 -7.47 7.88
N GLY A 133 -4.39 -6.50 8.52
CA GLY A 133 -3.51 -5.54 7.85
C GLY A 133 -2.23 -6.23 7.37
N LEU A 134 -1.78 -5.87 6.18
CA LEU A 134 -0.59 -6.43 5.54
C LEU A 134 0.58 -5.45 5.61
N TRP A 135 0.29 -4.19 5.32
CA TRP A 135 1.21 -3.06 5.42
C TRP A 135 0.43 -1.77 5.67
N TYR A 136 1.15 -0.75 6.08
CA TYR A 136 0.60 0.59 6.27
C TYR A 136 1.55 1.65 5.76
N ASP A 137 0.98 2.81 5.42
CA ASP A 137 1.69 3.94 4.86
C ASP A 137 1.50 5.15 5.78
N PRO A 138 2.49 5.49 6.62
CA PRO A 138 2.37 6.61 7.53
C PRO A 138 2.49 7.95 6.81
N ILE A 139 1.81 8.95 7.35
CA ILE A 139 1.99 10.34 6.96
C ILE A 139 3.30 10.85 7.58
N VAL A 140 4.14 11.45 6.77
CA VAL A 140 5.45 11.97 7.15
C VAL A 140 5.58 13.44 6.76
N PHE A 141 6.49 14.16 7.42
CA PHE A 141 6.96 15.42 6.90
C PHE A 141 8.13 15.19 5.95
N VAL A 142 8.11 15.89 4.86
CA VAL A 142 9.23 15.97 3.91
C VAL A 142 9.73 17.40 3.97
N GLN A 143 10.99 17.61 4.33
CA GLN A 143 11.58 18.94 4.39
C GLN A 143 12.70 19.07 3.37
N ASN A 144 12.66 20.17 2.60
CA ASN A 144 13.68 20.47 1.60
C ASN A 144 15.00 20.91 2.29
N ASP A 145 16.12 20.40 1.80
CA ASP A 145 17.45 20.70 2.36
C ASP A 145 17.84 22.18 2.21
N THR A 146 17.40 22.86 1.15
CA THR A 146 17.65 24.29 0.97
C THR A 146 16.95 25.11 2.05
N PHE A 147 15.72 24.74 2.40
CA PHE A 147 15.00 25.36 3.49
C PHE A 147 15.68 25.11 4.85
N TYR A 148 16.16 23.88 5.09
CA TYR A 148 16.94 23.57 6.29
C TYR A 148 18.17 24.51 6.41
N ASN A 149 18.92 24.68 5.31
CA ASN A 149 20.10 25.55 5.31
C ASN A 149 19.77 27.01 5.64
N GLY A 150 18.55 27.46 5.34
CA GLY A 150 18.06 28.80 5.67
C GLY A 150 17.70 29.00 7.13
N ILE A 151 17.09 27.99 7.80
CA ILE A 151 16.57 28.09 9.18
C ILE A 151 17.37 27.31 10.22
N GLY A 152 18.28 26.42 9.78
CA GLY A 152 19.19 25.64 10.65
C GLY A 152 18.49 24.58 11.52
N LYS A 153 17.25 24.19 11.21
CA LYS A 153 16.49 23.19 11.98
C LYS A 153 15.53 22.39 11.13
N TYR A 154 15.19 21.19 11.59
CA TYR A 154 14.07 20.41 11.08
C TYR A 154 12.80 20.64 11.87
N ILE A 155 11.65 20.59 11.20
CA ILE A 155 10.33 20.62 11.82
C ILE A 155 9.94 19.17 12.09
N THR A 156 9.89 18.79 13.37
CA THR A 156 9.76 17.40 13.80
C THR A 156 8.46 17.10 14.53
N THR A 157 7.58 18.07 14.73
CA THR A 157 6.29 17.87 15.41
C THR A 157 5.17 18.62 14.69
N TRP A 158 3.96 18.08 14.76
CA TRP A 158 2.76 18.77 14.32
C TRP A 158 2.58 20.10 15.04
N ASP A 159 2.85 20.11 16.34
CA ASP A 159 2.74 21.36 17.15
C ASP A 159 3.69 22.45 16.69
N THR A 160 4.91 22.09 16.29
CA THR A 160 5.86 23.07 15.73
C THR A 160 5.42 23.54 14.36
N LEU A 161 4.90 22.62 13.52
CA LEU A 161 4.44 22.92 12.18
C LEU A 161 3.29 23.94 12.17
N GLY A 162 2.40 23.88 13.17
CA GLY A 162 1.25 24.81 13.33
C GLY A 162 1.60 26.17 13.96
N LYS A 163 2.85 26.38 14.41
CA LYS A 163 3.26 27.66 14.99
C LYS A 163 3.58 28.70 13.91
N GLN A 164 3.61 29.97 14.30
CA GLN A 164 4.07 31.02 13.40
C GLN A 164 5.53 30.81 12.98
N GLY A 165 5.76 30.92 11.67
CA GLY A 165 7.07 30.75 11.06
C GLY A 165 7.01 31.08 9.58
N ASP A 166 8.18 31.27 8.97
CA ASP A 166 8.31 31.59 7.55
C ASP A 166 8.59 30.29 6.76
N TRP A 167 7.57 29.48 6.61
CA TRP A 167 7.62 28.26 5.78
C TRP A 167 6.35 28.05 4.99
N SER A 168 6.50 27.45 3.82
CA SER A 168 5.42 27.05 2.94
C SER A 168 5.16 25.54 3.05
N ILE A 169 3.88 25.18 3.10
CA ILE A 169 3.42 23.79 3.21
C ILE A 169 2.60 23.42 1.99
N VAL A 170 2.82 22.21 1.48
CA VAL A 170 1.90 21.54 0.54
C VAL A 170 1.38 20.28 1.20
N MET A 171 0.07 20.07 1.11
CA MET A 171 -0.60 18.84 1.55
C MET A 171 -1.66 18.44 0.55
N THR A 172 -2.07 17.18 0.56
CA THR A 172 -3.18 16.71 -0.27
C THR A 172 -4.51 17.21 0.30
N ASP A 173 -5.41 17.64 -0.59
CA ASP A 173 -6.78 18.03 -0.22
C ASP A 173 -7.53 16.79 0.30
N PHE A 174 -8.17 16.90 1.44
CA PHE A 174 -8.88 15.76 2.06
C PHE A 174 -10.10 15.29 1.25
N VAL A 175 -10.64 16.14 0.37
CA VAL A 175 -11.73 15.74 -0.54
C VAL A 175 -11.19 14.96 -1.76
N ALA A 176 -9.87 14.96 -1.98
CA ALA A 176 -9.28 14.40 -3.19
C ALA A 176 -9.17 12.88 -3.16
N SER A 177 -8.97 12.27 -1.99
CA SER A 177 -8.89 10.82 -1.81
C SER A 177 -9.19 10.38 -0.39
N GLN A 178 -9.57 9.12 -0.20
CA GLN A 178 -9.77 8.52 1.13
C GLN A 178 -8.47 8.48 1.93
N ASN A 179 -7.35 8.18 1.29
CA ASN A 179 -6.05 8.16 1.94
C ASN A 179 -5.69 9.53 2.54
N ALA A 180 -5.91 10.63 1.79
CA ALA A 180 -5.69 11.98 2.32
C ALA A 180 -6.66 12.30 3.47
N ALA A 181 -7.94 11.93 3.33
CA ALA A 181 -8.97 12.15 4.34
C ALA A 181 -8.68 11.40 5.65
N ASN A 182 -7.95 10.28 5.59
CA ASN A 182 -7.60 9.49 6.76
C ASN A 182 -6.75 10.30 7.77
N LEU A 183 -5.93 11.23 7.30
CA LEU A 183 -5.22 12.17 8.18
C LEU A 183 -6.20 13.01 9.01
N LEU A 184 -7.28 13.51 8.40
CA LEU A 184 -8.32 14.27 9.13
C LEU A 184 -9.00 13.38 10.17
N TYR A 185 -9.43 12.19 9.78
CA TYR A 185 -10.17 11.27 10.66
C TYR A 185 -9.33 10.86 11.86
N ASN A 186 -8.10 10.45 11.63
CA ASN A 186 -7.18 10.03 12.67
C ASN A 186 -6.81 11.21 13.60
N MET A 187 -6.63 12.43 13.04
CA MET A 187 -6.36 13.62 13.84
C MET A 187 -7.56 13.98 14.73
N VAL A 188 -8.78 13.87 14.20
CA VAL A 188 -10.02 14.09 14.98
C VAL A 188 -10.20 13.04 16.05
N GLU A 189 -9.90 11.78 15.79
CA GLU A 189 -9.95 10.71 16.79
C GLU A 189 -8.91 10.93 17.89
N TYR A 190 -7.70 11.34 17.52
CA TYR A 190 -6.59 11.54 18.46
C TYR A 190 -6.73 12.81 19.31
N ARG A 191 -7.16 13.94 18.72
CA ARG A 191 -7.21 15.27 19.41
C ARG A 191 -8.62 15.70 19.82
N GLY A 192 -9.66 15.07 19.31
CA GLY A 192 -11.03 15.57 19.32
C GLY A 192 -11.30 16.54 18.16
N GLU A 193 -12.55 16.59 17.69
CA GLU A 193 -12.92 17.37 16.51
C GLU A 193 -12.63 18.86 16.60
N PRO A 194 -13.01 19.58 17.68
CA PRO A 194 -12.76 21.02 17.78
C PRO A 194 -11.27 21.36 17.73
N GLU A 195 -10.44 20.57 18.41
CA GLU A 195 -8.99 20.82 18.49
C GLU A 195 -8.31 20.48 17.17
N ALA A 196 -8.69 19.38 16.52
CA ALA A 196 -8.19 18.99 15.19
C ALA A 196 -8.50 20.05 14.13
N LEU A 197 -9.75 20.55 14.07
CA LEU A 197 -10.14 21.57 13.10
C LEU A 197 -9.46 22.91 13.38
N ASN A 198 -9.33 23.32 14.64
CA ASN A 198 -8.60 24.52 15.02
C ASN A 198 -7.11 24.41 14.65
N TYR A 199 -6.50 23.26 14.89
CA TYR A 199 -5.12 23.00 14.49
C TYR A 199 -4.95 23.08 12.97
N LEU A 200 -5.79 22.39 12.20
CA LEU A 200 -5.76 22.45 10.73
C LEU A 200 -6.00 23.87 10.21
N TYR A 201 -6.83 24.66 10.90
CA TYR A 201 -7.01 26.07 10.57
C TYR A 201 -5.74 26.89 10.85
N SER A 202 -4.98 26.57 11.91
CA SER A 202 -3.71 27.25 12.21
C SER A 202 -2.63 27.01 11.15
N LEU A 203 -2.71 25.90 10.39
CA LEU A 203 -1.82 25.62 9.26
C LEU A 203 -2.15 26.48 8.02
N LYS A 204 -3.38 27.00 7.92
CA LYS A 204 -3.87 27.70 6.70
C LYS A 204 -2.94 28.80 6.17
N PRO A 205 -2.32 29.67 7.02
CA PRO A 205 -1.42 30.72 6.53
C PRO A 205 -0.15 30.16 5.85
N HIS A 206 0.24 28.93 6.18
CA HIS A 206 1.43 28.28 5.64
C HIS A 206 1.14 27.44 4.41
N ILE A 207 -0.13 27.02 4.22
CA ILE A 207 -0.50 26.13 3.12
C ILE A 207 -0.59 26.92 1.82
N ILE A 208 0.38 26.72 0.93
CA ILE A 208 0.40 27.34 -0.40
C ILE A 208 -0.43 26.54 -1.40
N GLN A 209 -0.64 25.24 -1.16
CA GLN A 209 -1.44 24.40 -2.04
C GLN A 209 -2.07 23.21 -1.31
N HIS A 210 -3.36 22.99 -1.53
CA HIS A 210 -4.03 21.72 -1.31
C HIS A 210 -4.03 20.95 -2.63
N ALA A 211 -3.21 19.90 -2.70
CA ALA A 211 -2.95 19.15 -3.93
C ALA A 211 -4.08 18.16 -4.23
N LYS A 212 -4.26 17.84 -5.51
CA LYS A 212 -5.23 16.82 -5.95
C LYS A 212 -4.69 15.41 -5.82
N PHE A 213 -3.38 15.21 -5.95
CA PHE A 213 -2.73 13.90 -5.97
C PHE A 213 -1.84 13.72 -4.74
N LEU A 214 -1.81 12.50 -4.19
CA LEU A 214 -1.07 12.13 -2.98
C LEU A 214 0.43 12.42 -3.11
N SER A 215 1.04 12.14 -4.26
CA SER A 215 2.47 12.35 -4.50
C SER A 215 2.88 13.82 -4.68
N THR A 216 1.93 14.74 -4.90
CA THR A 216 2.24 16.15 -5.19
C THR A 216 2.94 16.87 -4.04
N PRO A 217 2.57 16.71 -2.75
CA PRO A 217 3.28 17.36 -1.65
C PRO A 217 4.77 17.01 -1.62
N VAL A 218 5.09 15.73 -1.73
CA VAL A 218 6.48 15.26 -1.77
C VAL A 218 7.21 15.80 -3.00
N ARG A 219 6.58 15.72 -4.17
CA ARG A 219 7.16 16.19 -5.43
C ARG A 219 7.51 17.68 -5.40
N LEU A 220 6.59 18.55 -4.98
CA LEU A 220 6.85 19.98 -4.95
C LEU A 220 7.93 20.34 -3.95
N THR A 221 7.96 19.66 -2.80
CA THR A 221 9.02 19.85 -1.80
C THR A 221 10.38 19.35 -2.34
N ALA A 222 10.41 18.22 -3.03
CA ALA A 222 11.62 17.68 -3.64
C ALA A 222 12.20 18.61 -4.71
N LEU A 223 11.34 19.31 -5.43
CA LEU A 223 11.72 20.30 -6.45
C LEU A 223 12.09 21.70 -5.86
N GLY A 224 11.91 21.89 -4.54
CA GLY A 224 12.15 23.19 -3.89
C GLY A 224 11.03 24.22 -4.09
N GLU A 225 9.87 23.80 -4.61
CA GLU A 225 8.71 24.67 -4.82
C GLU A 225 7.89 24.89 -3.52
N SER A 226 8.14 24.07 -2.49
CA SER A 226 7.67 24.25 -1.13
C SER A 226 8.77 23.89 -0.12
N ASN A 227 8.66 24.43 1.10
CA ASN A 227 9.61 24.11 2.16
C ASN A 227 9.34 22.75 2.79
N ILE A 228 8.05 22.45 3.02
CA ILE A 228 7.58 21.25 3.72
C ILE A 228 6.43 20.63 2.95
N GLY A 229 6.49 19.31 2.77
CA GLY A 229 5.41 18.49 2.25
C GLY A 229 4.84 17.62 3.37
N ILE A 230 3.52 17.57 3.48
CA ILE A 230 2.82 16.56 4.29
C ILE A 230 2.35 15.48 3.32
N GLY A 231 2.97 14.32 3.34
CA GLY A 231 2.73 13.25 2.37
C GLY A 231 2.98 11.86 2.94
N ASN A 232 2.82 10.85 2.10
CA ASN A 232 3.00 9.46 2.47
C ASN A 232 4.48 9.04 2.45
N LEU A 233 4.86 8.12 3.33
CA LEU A 233 6.21 7.56 3.38
C LEU A 233 6.59 6.90 2.04
N SER A 234 5.68 6.16 1.43
CA SER A 234 5.91 5.46 0.16
C SER A 234 6.33 6.42 -0.96
N ASP A 235 5.66 7.56 -1.09
CA ASP A 235 6.02 8.62 -2.03
C ASP A 235 7.37 9.25 -1.66
N ALA A 236 7.58 9.59 -0.38
CA ALA A 236 8.81 10.21 0.11
C ALA A 236 10.03 9.32 -0.13
N ALA A 237 9.93 8.02 0.13
CA ALA A 237 10.98 7.05 -0.11
C ALA A 237 11.36 6.96 -1.60
N GLN A 238 10.40 7.11 -2.52
CA GLN A 238 10.68 7.12 -3.95
C GLN A 238 11.58 8.32 -4.34
N TYR A 239 11.25 9.53 -3.89
CA TYR A 239 12.05 10.72 -4.19
C TYR A 239 13.43 10.67 -3.51
N THR A 240 13.52 10.15 -2.29
CA THR A 240 14.79 9.97 -1.59
C THR A 240 15.72 9.01 -2.35
N ARG A 241 15.19 7.89 -2.84
CA ARG A 241 15.98 6.93 -3.66
C ARG A 241 16.52 7.55 -4.97
N HIS A 242 15.79 8.50 -5.55
CA HIS A 242 16.24 9.23 -6.74
C HIS A 242 17.20 10.39 -6.42
N GLY A 243 17.63 10.54 -5.16
CA GLY A 243 18.63 11.53 -4.76
C GLY A 243 18.13 12.97 -4.67
N TYR A 244 16.83 13.19 -4.57
CA TYR A 244 16.31 14.54 -4.35
C TYR A 244 16.73 15.09 -2.98
N PRO A 245 16.98 16.42 -2.88
CA PRO A 245 17.50 17.07 -1.66
C PRO A 245 16.40 17.26 -0.62
N ILE A 246 15.90 16.17 -0.06
CA ILE A 246 14.86 16.15 0.95
C ILE A 246 15.23 15.23 2.11
N LYS A 247 14.67 15.54 3.27
CA LYS A 247 14.67 14.66 4.46
C LYS A 247 13.25 14.19 4.74
N VAL A 248 13.12 12.92 4.97
CA VAL A 248 11.90 12.30 5.49
C VAL A 248 11.95 12.31 6.99
N ILE A 249 10.93 12.87 7.63
CA ILE A 249 10.88 13.11 9.07
C ILE A 249 9.60 12.49 9.63
N TYR A 250 9.75 11.60 10.60
CA TYR A 250 8.61 11.07 11.36
C TYR A 250 8.25 12.07 12.46
N PRO A 251 6.98 12.56 12.50
CA PRO A 251 6.53 13.43 13.58
C PRO A 251 6.73 12.78 14.95
N THR A 252 7.53 13.39 15.82
CA THR A 252 7.87 12.82 17.13
C THR A 252 6.73 12.91 18.15
N ASP A 253 5.67 13.65 17.83
CA ASP A 253 4.38 13.69 18.54
C ASP A 253 3.34 12.73 17.92
N GLY A 254 3.83 11.77 17.11
CA GLY A 254 3.03 10.75 16.46
C GLY A 254 2.40 11.21 15.15
N THR A 255 1.85 10.26 14.38
CA THR A 255 1.27 10.56 13.07
C THR A 255 0.15 9.61 12.69
N SER A 256 -0.63 10.03 11.69
CA SER A 256 -1.63 9.22 11.01
C SER A 256 -0.99 8.19 10.08
N TYR A 257 -1.73 7.15 9.78
CA TYR A 257 -1.32 6.10 8.85
C TYR A 257 -2.53 5.54 8.09
N TYR A 258 -2.26 4.87 6.98
CA TYR A 258 -3.27 4.26 6.14
C TYR A 258 -2.97 2.76 5.99
N VAL A 259 -3.86 1.90 6.46
CA VAL A 259 -3.66 0.45 6.46
C VAL A 259 -4.23 -0.16 5.18
N THR A 260 -3.45 -1.00 4.54
CA THR A 260 -3.88 -1.94 3.51
C THR A 260 -3.90 -3.34 4.09
N GLY A 261 -5.00 -4.03 3.93
CA GLY A 261 -5.17 -5.37 4.46
C GLY A 261 -5.94 -6.30 3.54
N ALA A 262 -6.20 -7.50 4.03
CA ALA A 262 -6.88 -8.55 3.30
C ALA A 262 -7.95 -9.25 4.15
N ALA A 263 -8.98 -9.76 3.48
CA ALA A 263 -10.02 -10.58 4.06
C ALA A 263 -10.44 -11.69 3.09
N VAL A 264 -10.74 -12.88 3.63
CA VAL A 264 -11.27 -14.00 2.85
C VAL A 264 -12.79 -13.86 2.76
N LEU A 265 -13.32 -13.93 1.55
CA LEU A 265 -14.77 -13.86 1.34
C LEU A 265 -15.49 -15.08 1.94
N LYS A 266 -16.60 -14.85 2.63
CA LYS A 266 -17.36 -15.88 3.36
C LYS A 266 -17.75 -17.08 2.48
N ASN A 267 -18.11 -16.82 1.22
CA ASN A 267 -18.56 -17.82 0.27
C ASN A 267 -17.44 -18.32 -0.67
N SER A 268 -16.18 -17.95 -0.42
CA SER A 268 -15.05 -18.48 -1.16
C SER A 268 -15.03 -20.01 -1.15
N LYS A 269 -14.76 -20.60 -2.30
CA LYS A 269 -14.51 -22.05 -2.45
C LYS A 269 -13.05 -22.42 -2.23
N HIS A 270 -12.16 -21.41 -2.22
CA HIS A 270 -10.70 -21.54 -2.13
C HIS A 270 -10.15 -20.88 -0.85
N LYS A 271 -10.85 -21.07 0.29
CA LYS A 271 -10.48 -20.41 1.57
C LYS A 271 -9.06 -20.75 2.02
N ALA A 272 -8.67 -22.02 1.89
CA ALA A 272 -7.34 -22.46 2.31
C ALA A 272 -6.23 -21.79 1.47
N ASP A 273 -6.38 -21.74 0.14
CA ASP A 273 -5.44 -21.10 -0.75
C ASP A 273 -5.42 -19.58 -0.54
N SER A 274 -6.57 -18.97 -0.23
CA SER A 274 -6.68 -17.55 0.12
C SER A 274 -5.93 -17.21 1.41
N VAL A 275 -6.03 -18.05 2.44
CA VAL A 275 -5.28 -17.89 3.69
C VAL A 275 -3.78 -18.10 3.46
N GLU A 276 -3.38 -19.09 2.62
CA GLU A 276 -1.98 -19.28 2.25
C GLU A 276 -1.42 -18.05 1.51
N PHE A 277 -2.21 -17.43 0.63
CA PHE A 277 -1.83 -16.18 -0.04
C PHE A 277 -1.64 -15.03 0.96
N ILE A 278 -2.55 -14.85 1.91
CA ILE A 278 -2.41 -13.84 2.98
C ILE A 278 -1.13 -14.08 3.79
N ASN A 279 -0.87 -15.32 4.20
CA ASN A 279 0.35 -15.67 4.93
C ASN A 279 1.63 -15.40 4.13
N TRP A 280 1.58 -15.61 2.81
CA TRP A 280 2.68 -15.27 1.92
C TRP A 280 2.87 -13.76 1.83
N LEU A 281 1.78 -12.96 1.73
CA LEU A 281 1.83 -11.50 1.73
C LEU A 281 2.44 -10.95 3.04
N LEU A 282 2.18 -11.58 4.18
CA LEU A 282 2.74 -11.23 5.49
C LEU A 282 4.21 -11.69 5.67
N SER A 283 4.80 -12.44 4.75
CA SER A 283 6.14 -12.99 4.93
C SER A 283 7.24 -11.93 4.76
N THR A 284 8.34 -12.10 5.51
CA THR A 284 9.56 -11.29 5.37
C THR A 284 10.12 -11.33 3.94
N LYS A 285 9.96 -12.46 3.24
CA LYS A 285 10.37 -12.64 1.84
C LYS A 285 9.58 -11.73 0.90
N THR A 286 8.26 -11.66 1.08
CA THR A 286 7.39 -10.79 0.26
C THR A 286 7.67 -9.32 0.55
N ALA A 287 7.84 -8.94 1.81
CA ALA A 287 8.21 -7.57 2.17
C ALA A 287 9.52 -7.15 1.50
N LYS A 288 10.55 -7.99 1.57
CA LYS A 288 11.82 -7.73 0.88
C LYS A 288 11.63 -7.58 -0.63
N TYR A 289 10.86 -8.47 -1.26
CA TYR A 289 10.56 -8.42 -2.68
C TYR A 289 9.83 -7.12 -3.07
N MET A 290 8.89 -6.65 -2.25
CA MET A 290 8.20 -5.36 -2.47
C MET A 290 9.19 -4.20 -2.41
N VAL A 291 10.08 -4.15 -1.41
CA VAL A 291 11.09 -3.09 -1.28
C VAL A 291 12.07 -3.09 -2.46
N GLU A 292 12.54 -4.27 -2.90
CA GLU A 292 13.40 -4.43 -4.07
C GLU A 292 12.74 -3.94 -5.37
N ASN A 293 11.39 -3.98 -5.43
CA ASN A 293 10.59 -3.47 -6.53
C ASN A 293 10.06 -2.04 -6.29
N ASN A 294 10.67 -1.30 -5.38
CA ASN A 294 10.38 0.11 -5.06
C ASN A 294 9.05 0.38 -4.35
N PHE A 295 8.41 -0.62 -3.77
CA PHE A 295 7.26 -0.46 -2.89
C PHE A 295 7.74 -0.37 -1.44
N THR A 296 7.84 0.83 -0.90
CA THR A 296 8.29 1.08 0.48
C THR A 296 7.09 1.41 1.35
N TYR A 297 6.73 0.46 2.19
CA TYR A 297 5.68 0.57 3.21
C TYR A 297 6.24 0.11 4.55
N MET A 298 5.52 0.39 5.63
CA MET A 298 5.69 -0.28 6.90
C MET A 298 4.90 -1.59 6.88
N PHE A 299 5.54 -2.69 7.24
CA PHE A 299 4.90 -4.01 7.24
C PHE A 299 4.36 -4.35 8.61
N THR A 300 3.24 -5.09 8.64
CA THR A 300 2.57 -5.46 9.89
C THR A 300 3.18 -6.68 10.57
N ASN A 301 3.99 -7.46 9.84
CA ASN A 301 4.73 -8.57 10.40
C ASN A 301 5.80 -8.07 11.39
N PRO A 302 5.75 -8.46 12.68
CA PRO A 302 6.67 -7.98 13.72
C PRO A 302 8.13 -8.46 13.54
N GLU A 303 8.38 -9.46 12.71
CA GLU A 303 9.74 -9.91 12.36
C GLU A 303 10.50 -8.92 11.46
N ILE A 304 9.78 -7.91 10.92
CA ILE A 304 10.36 -6.92 10.01
C ILE A 304 10.65 -5.64 10.80
N ASP A 305 11.91 -5.27 10.85
CA ASP A 305 12.33 -4.03 11.51
C ASP A 305 11.72 -2.80 10.82
N GLU A 306 11.14 -1.92 11.61
CA GLU A 306 10.67 -0.62 11.14
C GLU A 306 11.88 0.32 10.95
N PRO A 307 12.10 0.86 9.73
CA PRO A 307 13.22 1.76 9.50
C PRO A 307 13.00 3.08 10.25
N LYS A 308 14.09 3.66 10.74
CA LYS A 308 14.10 5.02 11.28
C LYS A 308 14.05 6.04 10.15
N ASP A 309 13.61 7.24 10.49
CA ASP A 309 13.61 8.38 9.55
C ASP A 309 15.03 8.90 9.24
N SER A 310 15.12 9.95 8.42
CA SER A 310 16.40 10.58 8.04
C SER A 310 17.16 11.18 9.22
N LEU A 311 16.55 11.37 10.38
CA LEU A 311 17.12 11.95 11.60
C LEU A 311 17.35 10.91 12.70
N GLY A 312 16.98 9.65 12.46
CA GLY A 312 17.10 8.55 13.41
C GLY A 312 15.92 8.41 14.38
N HIS A 313 14.78 9.08 14.11
CA HIS A 313 13.57 8.92 14.91
C HIS A 313 12.88 7.60 14.59
N GLU A 314 12.23 7.03 15.61
CA GLU A 314 11.30 5.92 15.47
C GLU A 314 9.91 6.43 15.09
N LEU A 315 9.15 5.60 14.36
CA LEU A 315 7.79 5.90 13.99
C LEU A 315 6.85 5.76 15.19
N ILE A 316 6.10 6.81 15.49
CA ILE A 316 5.05 6.80 16.50
C ILE A 316 3.71 6.96 15.80
N LEU A 317 2.84 5.95 15.91
CA LEU A 317 1.50 5.99 15.35
C LEU A 317 0.51 6.56 16.39
N TRP A 318 -0.42 7.39 15.97
CA TRP A 318 -1.53 7.78 16.84
C TRP A 318 -2.37 6.54 17.19
N PRO A 319 -2.82 6.42 18.45
CA PRO A 319 -3.65 5.29 18.89
C PRO A 319 -5.10 5.50 18.43
N VAL A 320 -5.37 5.17 17.17
CA VAL A 320 -6.68 5.30 16.53
C VAL A 320 -7.22 3.92 16.17
N ASN A 321 -8.54 3.77 16.21
CA ASN A 321 -9.22 2.49 16.00
C ASN A 321 -10.14 2.50 14.77
N GLY A 322 -10.15 3.57 13.97
CA GLY A 322 -10.95 3.66 12.75
C GLY A 322 -12.48 3.69 12.99
N GLY A 323 -12.90 4.21 14.15
CA GLY A 323 -14.28 4.09 14.64
C GLY A 323 -15.38 4.90 13.93
N TYR A 324 -15.07 5.56 12.83
CA TYR A 324 -16.06 6.40 12.14
C TYR A 324 -16.92 5.63 11.16
N THR A 325 -18.25 5.84 11.23
CA THR A 325 -19.17 5.41 10.18
C THR A 325 -18.97 6.20 8.89
N ILE A 326 -19.47 5.69 7.78
CA ILE A 326 -19.43 6.38 6.46
C ILE A 326 -20.05 7.79 6.57
N ASP A 327 -21.20 7.92 7.25
CA ASP A 327 -21.85 9.21 7.44
C ASP A 327 -21.06 10.13 8.37
N GLY A 328 -20.44 9.58 9.43
CA GLY A 328 -19.53 10.32 10.31
C GLY A 328 -18.33 10.90 9.56
N LYS A 329 -17.69 10.10 8.71
CA LYS A 329 -16.58 10.56 7.83
C LYS A 329 -17.01 11.68 6.90
N LYS A 330 -18.18 11.55 6.28
CA LYS A 330 -18.77 12.56 5.41
C LYS A 330 -19.06 13.88 6.15
N LEU A 331 -19.58 13.77 7.38
CA LEU A 331 -19.84 14.94 8.23
C LEU A 331 -18.53 15.66 8.59
N LEU A 332 -17.50 14.93 9.03
CA LEU A 332 -16.18 15.50 9.33
C LEU A 332 -15.54 16.21 8.13
N LEU A 333 -15.62 15.59 6.94
CA LEU A 333 -15.15 16.23 5.71
C LEU A 333 -15.90 17.56 5.44
N ASN A 334 -17.22 17.59 5.60
CA ASN A 334 -18.02 18.80 5.41
C ASN A 334 -17.66 19.88 6.45
N HIS A 335 -17.38 19.48 7.70
CA HIS A 335 -16.92 20.42 8.74
C HIS A 335 -15.55 21.00 8.38
N TRP A 336 -14.59 20.16 7.95
CA TRP A 336 -13.29 20.64 7.48
C TRP A 336 -13.43 21.60 6.28
N VAL A 337 -14.25 21.25 5.29
CA VAL A 337 -14.49 22.09 4.11
C VAL A 337 -15.01 23.47 4.52
N SER A 338 -16.00 23.52 5.41
CA SER A 338 -16.68 24.76 5.80
C SER A 338 -15.92 25.57 6.84
N GLN A 339 -15.28 24.92 7.82
CA GLN A 339 -14.67 25.58 8.97
C GLN A 339 -13.16 25.81 8.80
N VAL A 340 -12.51 25.11 7.88
CA VAL A 340 -11.06 25.23 7.66
C VAL A 340 -10.77 25.64 6.22
N ARG A 341 -11.12 24.80 5.26
CA ARG A 341 -10.69 24.92 3.86
C ARG A 341 -11.18 26.20 3.19
N PHE A 342 -12.46 26.50 3.33
CA PHE A 342 -13.14 27.66 2.72
C PHE A 342 -13.69 28.66 3.76
N ARG A 343 -13.24 28.57 5.01
CA ARG A 343 -13.60 29.56 6.03
C ARG A 343 -13.20 30.95 5.54
N LYS A 344 -14.18 31.87 5.43
CA LYS A 344 -13.93 33.29 5.17
C LYS A 344 -13.41 33.93 6.47
N GLU A 345 -12.42 34.78 6.33
CA GLU A 345 -11.89 35.60 7.42
C GLU A 345 -12.93 36.60 7.91
#